data_547d1a308d271260207a87aa61a1a618
#
_entry.id   547d1a308d271260207a87aa61a1a618
#
_cell.length_a   1.000
_cell.length_b   1.000
_cell.length_c   1.000
_cell.angle_alpha   90.00
_cell.angle_beta   90.00
_cell.angle_gamma   90.00
#
_symmetry.space_group_name_H-M   'P 1'
#
loop_
_entity.id
_entity.type
_entity.pdbx_description
1 polymer ?
#
loop_
_entity_poly.entity_id
_entity_poly.type
_entity_poly.pdbx_seq_one_letter_code
_entity_poly.pdbx_strand_id
1 'polypeptide(L)'
;MKFLKISYLLFFCLALEAVIVDTGHANVSLVKFESLEGDRSKTLLGIKMDMQENWHTYWKNPGDSGGPIKVKWSHDNNISISKIYWPTPTLIPYEPLMTYGYKNFVIFPFEITNSNNKNSYIEANIDFLICDDICVPEKAFIKTNL
;
A
#
# COMPACT_ATOMS: atom_id res chain seq x y z
N MET A 1 -4.10 17.23 -57.26
CA MET A 1 -4.28 17.53 -55.82
C MET A 1 -4.43 16.21 -55.07
N LYS A 2 -3.40 15.80 -54.30
CA LYS A 2 -3.43 14.57 -53.49
C LYS A 2 -3.82 14.99 -52.07
N PHE A 3 -5.00 14.56 -51.63
CA PHE A 3 -5.42 14.78 -50.23
C PHE A 3 -4.70 13.78 -49.30
N LEU A 4 -3.82 14.31 -48.46
CA LEU A 4 -3.13 13.57 -47.42
C LEU A 4 -4.13 13.31 -46.26
N LYS A 5 -4.61 12.06 -46.13
CA LYS A 5 -5.45 11.64 -44.97
C LYS A 5 -4.53 11.49 -43.76
N ILE A 6 -4.56 12.46 -42.86
CA ILE A 6 -3.92 12.36 -41.55
C ILE A 6 -4.82 11.48 -40.66
N SER A 7 -4.39 10.23 -40.44
CA SER A 7 -5.03 9.33 -39.51
C SER A 7 -4.58 9.69 -38.08
N TYR A 8 -5.49 10.28 -37.30
CA TYR A 8 -5.29 10.51 -35.87
C TYR A 8 -5.40 9.16 -35.16
N LEU A 9 -4.28 8.58 -34.75
CA LEU A 9 -4.23 7.42 -33.87
C LEU A 9 -4.48 7.92 -32.44
N LEU A 10 -5.71 7.78 -31.97
CA LEU A 10 -6.07 8.02 -30.57
C LEU A 10 -5.38 6.96 -29.72
N PHE A 11 -4.31 7.36 -29.05
CA PHE A 11 -3.65 6.53 -28.04
C PHE A 11 -4.52 6.56 -26.78
N PHE A 12 -5.34 5.53 -26.61
CA PHE A 12 -6.13 5.35 -25.39
C PHE A 12 -5.19 4.81 -24.30
N CYS A 13 -4.66 5.71 -23.49
CA CYS A 13 -3.89 5.34 -22.30
C CYS A 13 -4.88 4.77 -21.27
N LEU A 14 -4.93 3.44 -21.14
CA LEU A 14 -5.61 2.77 -20.04
C LEU A 14 -4.79 3.04 -18.77
N ALA A 15 -5.17 4.07 -18.02
CA ALA A 15 -4.69 4.25 -16.67
C ALA A 15 -5.20 3.08 -15.83
N LEU A 16 -4.30 2.27 -15.31
CA LEU A 16 -4.63 1.26 -14.30
C LEU A 16 -4.99 2.03 -13.03
N GLU A 17 -6.28 2.16 -12.75
CA GLU A 17 -6.74 2.85 -11.55
C GLU A 17 -6.37 2.01 -10.32
N ALA A 18 -5.57 2.59 -9.44
CA ALA A 18 -5.29 1.99 -8.14
C ALA A 18 -6.58 2.02 -7.30
N VAL A 19 -6.98 0.89 -6.75
CA VAL A 19 -8.11 0.81 -5.82
C VAL A 19 -7.71 1.55 -4.55
N ILE A 20 -8.40 2.65 -4.25
CA ILE A 20 -8.22 3.44 -3.03
C ILE A 20 -9.41 3.15 -2.10
N VAL A 21 -9.13 2.78 -0.87
CA VAL A 21 -10.12 2.55 0.19
C VAL A 21 -10.03 3.69 1.19
N ASP A 22 -11.08 4.49 1.27
CA ASP A 22 -11.26 5.50 2.32
C ASP A 22 -11.76 4.79 3.59
N THR A 23 -11.04 4.93 4.68
CA THR A 23 -11.36 4.30 5.98
C THR A 23 -11.88 5.30 7.02
N GLY A 24 -11.98 6.56 6.64
CA GLY A 24 -12.43 7.66 7.49
C GLY A 24 -11.30 8.63 7.82
N HIS A 25 -10.16 8.17 8.32
CA HIS A 25 -9.01 9.03 8.66
C HIS A 25 -7.77 8.72 7.80
N ALA A 26 -7.84 7.71 6.95
CA ALA A 26 -6.80 7.39 5.97
C ALA A 26 -7.37 6.89 4.64
N ASN A 27 -6.65 7.16 3.56
CA ASN A 27 -6.83 6.52 2.28
C ASN A 27 -5.78 5.41 2.12
N VAL A 28 -6.23 4.17 1.97
CA VAL A 28 -5.35 3.01 1.85
C VAL A 28 -5.39 2.46 0.43
N SER A 29 -4.24 2.18 -0.15
CA SER A 29 -4.12 1.64 -1.51
C SER A 29 -2.93 0.70 -1.63
N LEU A 30 -2.93 -0.13 -2.69
CA LEU A 30 -1.75 -0.86 -3.13
C LEU A 30 -1.08 -0.11 -4.27
N VAL A 31 0.23 0.13 -4.13
CA VAL A 31 1.05 0.75 -5.16
C VAL A 31 2.05 -0.27 -5.69
N LYS A 32 2.27 -0.27 -7.01
CA LYS A 32 3.25 -1.10 -7.67
C LYS A 32 4.48 -0.26 -7.96
N PHE A 33 5.65 -0.77 -7.60
CA PHE A 33 6.91 -0.17 -8.01
C PHE A 33 7.37 -0.76 -9.34
N GLU A 34 7.89 0.08 -10.21
CA GLU A 34 8.50 -0.41 -11.44
C GLU A 34 9.76 -1.22 -11.11
N SER A 35 9.87 -2.40 -11.71
CA SER A 35 11.06 -3.24 -11.55
C SER A 35 12.23 -2.63 -12.33
N LEU A 36 13.30 -2.27 -11.64
CA LEU A 36 14.51 -1.72 -12.25
C LEU A 36 15.42 -2.81 -12.84
N GLU A 37 14.96 -3.92 -13.27
CA GLU A 37 15.67 -5.00 -14.00
C GLU A 37 15.40 -6.42 -13.46
N GLY A 38 15.13 -7.31 -14.38
CA GLY A 38 15.65 -8.68 -14.47
C GLY A 38 14.67 -9.79 -14.17
N ASP A 39 14.09 -9.92 -13.02
CA ASP A 39 13.31 -11.10 -12.65
C ASP A 39 11.78 -10.82 -12.72
N ARG A 40 11.16 -11.24 -13.82
CA ARG A 40 9.72 -11.07 -14.05
C ARG A 40 8.85 -11.85 -13.08
N SER A 41 9.42 -12.79 -12.33
CA SER A 41 8.68 -13.56 -11.31
C SER A 41 8.47 -12.76 -10.03
N LYS A 42 9.22 -11.68 -9.83
CA LYS A 42 9.17 -10.83 -8.64
C LYS A 42 8.57 -9.46 -8.94
N THR A 43 7.70 -9.00 -8.07
CA THR A 43 7.10 -7.67 -8.11
C THR A 43 7.18 -7.04 -6.74
N LEU A 44 7.70 -5.81 -6.67
CA LEU A 44 7.67 -5.01 -5.46
C LEU A 44 6.36 -4.23 -5.42
N LEU A 45 5.61 -4.41 -4.35
CA LEU A 45 4.39 -3.66 -4.05
C LEU A 45 4.55 -2.92 -2.74
N GLY A 46 3.62 -2.02 -2.44
CA GLY A 46 3.54 -1.34 -1.16
C GLY A 46 2.10 -1.09 -0.74
N ILE A 47 1.82 -1.23 0.55
CA ILE A 47 0.59 -0.69 1.14
C ILE A 47 0.87 0.78 1.40
N LYS A 48 0.20 1.66 0.66
CA LYS A 48 0.25 3.11 0.86
C LYS A 48 -0.90 3.53 1.75
N MET A 49 -0.60 4.32 2.77
CA MET A 49 -1.58 4.96 3.64
C MET A 49 -1.35 6.48 3.60
N ASP A 50 -2.30 7.22 3.07
CA ASP A 50 -2.34 8.68 3.12
C ASP A 50 -3.29 9.07 4.26
N MET A 51 -2.76 9.62 5.32
CA MET A 51 -3.50 9.97 6.53
C MET A 51 -3.95 11.42 6.50
N GLN A 52 -5.10 11.69 7.12
CA GLN A 52 -5.55 13.08 7.30
C GLN A 52 -4.55 13.87 8.15
N GLU A 53 -4.64 15.19 8.07
CA GLU A 53 -3.80 16.09 8.85
C GLU A 53 -3.92 15.78 10.35
N ASN A 54 -2.77 15.78 11.07
CA ASN A 54 -2.57 15.44 12.48
C ASN A 54 -2.71 13.94 12.81
N TRP A 55 -3.32 13.13 11.95
CA TRP A 55 -3.44 11.70 12.19
C TRP A 55 -2.12 10.96 11.91
N HIS A 56 -1.87 9.88 12.68
CA HIS A 56 -0.67 9.06 12.57
C HIS A 56 -0.99 7.57 12.76
N THR A 57 -0.15 6.72 12.19
CA THR A 57 -0.15 5.27 12.43
C THR A 57 1.21 4.83 12.96
N TYR A 58 1.37 3.57 13.29
CA TYR A 58 2.44 3.09 14.15
C TYR A 58 3.47 2.23 13.40
N TRP A 59 4.71 2.30 13.90
CA TRP A 59 5.78 1.39 13.50
C TRP A 59 5.59 0.00 14.14
N LYS A 60 6.37 -1.01 13.68
CA LYS A 60 6.34 -2.38 14.23
C LYS A 60 6.55 -2.46 15.74
N ASN A 61 7.35 -1.54 16.30
CA ASN A 61 7.57 -1.37 17.73
C ASN A 61 7.09 0.03 18.11
N PRO A 62 5.82 0.20 18.46
CA PRO A 62 5.21 1.53 18.57
C PRO A 62 5.70 2.32 19.78
N GLY A 63 6.37 1.72 20.75
CA GLY A 63 6.76 2.35 22.02
C GLY A 63 5.68 2.18 23.08
N ASP A 64 5.34 3.28 23.76
CA ASP A 64 4.48 3.25 24.95
C ASP A 64 2.98 3.09 24.64
N SER A 65 2.55 3.36 23.39
CA SER A 65 1.14 3.25 23.00
C SER A 65 0.97 2.86 21.54
N GLY A 66 -0.25 2.44 21.19
CA GLY A 66 -0.64 2.08 19.83
C GLY A 66 -0.28 0.67 19.42
N GLY A 67 -0.31 0.40 18.13
CA GLY A 67 0.00 -0.92 17.58
C GLY A 67 0.26 -0.89 16.07
N PRO A 68 1.12 -1.80 15.56
CA PRO A 68 1.44 -1.85 14.14
C PRO A 68 0.24 -2.32 13.30
N ILE A 69 0.30 -2.04 12.00
CA ILE A 69 -0.63 -2.63 11.04
C ILE A 69 -0.52 -4.15 11.09
N LYS A 70 -1.66 -4.81 10.89
CA LYS A 70 -1.77 -6.27 10.74
C LYS A 70 -2.40 -6.57 9.39
N VAL A 71 -1.75 -7.39 8.58
CA VAL A 71 -2.24 -7.74 7.26
C VAL A 71 -2.49 -9.24 7.20
N LYS A 72 -3.72 -9.61 6.83
CA LYS A 72 -4.08 -10.99 6.49
C LYS A 72 -4.20 -11.07 4.97
N TRP A 73 -3.37 -11.90 4.38
CA TRP A 73 -3.33 -12.12 2.95
C TRP A 73 -4.20 -13.31 2.54
N SER A 74 -4.88 -13.17 1.41
CA SER A 74 -5.47 -14.27 0.64
C SER A 74 -4.99 -14.14 -0.80
N HIS A 75 -4.57 -15.25 -1.40
CA HIS A 75 -3.96 -15.25 -2.73
C HIS A 75 -4.00 -16.64 -3.37
N ASP A 76 -3.75 -16.70 -4.67
CA ASP A 76 -3.61 -17.96 -5.39
C ASP A 76 -2.37 -18.74 -4.93
N ASN A 77 -2.42 -20.07 -5.11
CA ASN A 77 -1.37 -20.99 -4.63
C ASN A 77 0.01 -20.78 -5.29
N ASN A 78 0.06 -20.12 -6.44
CA ASN A 78 1.29 -19.79 -7.15
C ASN A 78 1.93 -18.47 -6.68
N ILE A 79 1.30 -17.79 -5.73
CA ILE A 79 1.78 -16.54 -5.15
C ILE A 79 2.44 -16.80 -3.82
N SER A 80 3.58 -16.14 -3.62
CA SER A 80 4.26 -16.05 -2.31
C SER A 80 4.46 -14.59 -1.98
N ILE A 81 4.16 -14.20 -0.74
CA ILE A 81 4.27 -12.82 -0.26
C ILE A 81 5.31 -12.76 0.85
N SER A 82 6.25 -11.83 0.74
CA SER A 82 7.28 -11.60 1.76
C SER A 82 6.70 -11.00 3.05
N LYS A 83 7.55 -10.86 4.07
CA LYS A 83 7.26 -9.96 5.20
C LYS A 83 7.23 -8.51 4.71
N ILE A 84 6.49 -7.68 5.41
CA ILE A 84 6.50 -6.23 5.20
C ILE A 84 7.86 -5.66 5.59
N TYR A 85 8.43 -4.81 4.73
CA TYR A 85 9.58 -3.98 5.03
C TYR A 85 9.12 -2.70 5.70
N TRP A 86 9.63 -2.44 6.89
CA TRP A 86 9.21 -1.31 7.70
C TRP A 86 10.09 -0.10 7.41
N PRO A 87 9.55 1.01 6.92
CA PRO A 87 10.32 2.26 6.79
C PRO A 87 10.84 2.75 8.14
N THR A 88 11.85 3.62 8.11
CA THR A 88 12.33 4.29 9.32
C THR A 88 11.22 5.15 9.89
N PRO A 89 10.80 4.95 11.17
CA PRO A 89 9.75 5.73 11.79
C PRO A 89 10.24 7.10 12.23
N THR A 90 9.30 7.97 12.55
CA THR A 90 9.55 9.19 13.30
C THR A 90 9.10 9.04 14.74
N LEU A 91 9.74 9.79 15.64
CA LEU A 91 9.29 9.93 17.01
C LEU A 91 8.04 10.81 17.03
N ILE A 92 6.98 10.34 17.68
CA ILE A 92 5.73 11.05 17.88
C ILE A 92 5.55 11.25 19.38
N PRO A 93 5.93 12.42 19.93
CA PRO A 93 5.79 12.69 21.36
C PRO A 93 4.31 12.90 21.71
N TYR A 94 3.86 12.25 22.79
CA TYR A 94 2.56 12.45 23.41
C TYR A 94 2.76 12.31 24.93
N GLU A 95 3.25 13.38 25.54
CA GLU A 95 3.70 13.38 26.94
C GLU A 95 2.68 12.78 27.91
N PRO A 96 3.10 11.88 28.82
CA PRO A 96 4.47 11.41 29.05
C PRO A 96 4.89 10.24 28.14
N LEU A 97 4.11 9.85 27.15
CA LEU A 97 4.32 8.70 26.27
C LEU A 97 5.23 9.05 25.09
N MET A 98 6.03 8.07 24.71
CA MET A 98 6.91 8.14 23.55
C MET A 98 6.49 7.06 22.53
N THR A 99 6.06 7.47 21.36
CA THR A 99 5.61 6.57 20.29
C THR A 99 6.45 6.71 19.05
N TYR A 100 6.55 5.62 18.29
CA TYR A 100 7.21 5.58 16.99
C TYR A 100 6.20 5.22 15.90
N GLY A 101 6.14 6.05 14.87
CA GLY A 101 5.15 5.87 13.82
C GLY A 101 5.38 6.76 12.62
N TYR A 102 4.29 7.01 11.90
CA TYR A 102 4.30 7.72 10.63
C TYR A 102 3.18 8.75 10.60
N LYS A 103 3.49 9.96 10.14
CA LYS A 103 2.55 11.06 9.91
C LYS A 103 2.41 11.34 8.43
N ASN A 104 1.31 11.93 8.02
CA ASN A 104 0.97 12.31 6.65
C ASN A 104 0.79 11.12 5.73
N PHE A 105 1.88 10.42 5.36
CA PHE A 105 1.80 9.20 4.57
C PHE A 105 2.91 8.21 4.93
N VAL A 106 2.66 6.96 4.61
CA VAL A 106 3.66 5.90 4.68
C VAL A 106 3.39 4.87 3.58
N ILE A 107 4.44 4.25 3.08
CA ILE A 107 4.34 3.08 2.20
C ILE A 107 5.06 1.94 2.90
N PHE A 108 4.38 0.81 3.07
CA PHE A 108 4.93 -0.43 3.60
C PHE A 108 5.24 -1.38 2.45
N PRO A 109 6.50 -1.47 1.98
CA PRO A 109 6.87 -2.33 0.87
C PRO A 109 6.80 -3.81 1.24
N PHE A 110 6.52 -4.65 0.23
CA PHE A 110 6.60 -6.11 0.30
C PHE A 110 6.82 -6.68 -1.10
N GLU A 111 7.41 -7.86 -1.18
CA GLU A 111 7.65 -8.55 -2.45
C GLU A 111 6.60 -9.61 -2.69
N ILE A 112 6.19 -9.76 -3.94
CA ILE A 112 5.40 -10.87 -4.43
C ILE A 112 6.26 -11.68 -5.39
N THR A 113 6.24 -12.99 -5.23
CA THR A 113 6.77 -13.93 -6.22
C THR A 113 5.63 -14.72 -6.84
N ASN A 114 5.53 -14.68 -8.17
CA ASN A 114 4.56 -15.44 -8.96
C ASN A 114 5.29 -16.56 -9.70
N SER A 115 5.17 -17.81 -9.23
CA SER A 115 5.98 -18.93 -9.70
C SER A 115 5.68 -19.41 -11.13
N ASN A 116 4.55 -19.04 -11.71
CA ASN A 116 4.13 -19.50 -13.04
C ASN A 116 3.74 -18.39 -14.02
N ASN A 117 3.91 -17.14 -13.63
CA ASN A 117 3.57 -15.95 -14.43
C ASN A 117 2.13 -15.94 -15.01
N LYS A 118 1.19 -16.64 -14.34
CA LYS A 118 -0.22 -16.60 -14.69
C LYS A 118 -0.90 -15.41 -14.04
N ASN A 119 -2.00 -14.96 -14.64
CA ASN A 119 -2.88 -13.99 -14.01
C ASN A 119 -3.33 -14.54 -12.66
N SER A 120 -3.10 -13.79 -11.62
CA SER A 120 -3.35 -14.19 -10.24
C SER A 120 -3.88 -12.99 -9.46
N TYR A 121 -4.53 -13.25 -8.35
CA TYR A 121 -5.02 -12.21 -7.48
C TYR A 121 -4.35 -12.25 -6.10
N ILE A 122 -4.38 -11.12 -5.45
CA ILE A 122 -4.10 -10.97 -4.02
C ILE A 122 -5.21 -10.16 -3.36
N GLU A 123 -5.52 -10.53 -2.13
CA GLU A 123 -6.41 -9.79 -1.24
C GLU A 123 -5.66 -9.45 0.05
N ALA A 124 -5.80 -8.22 0.50
CA ALA A 124 -5.24 -7.73 1.74
C ALA A 124 -6.38 -7.27 2.66
N ASN A 125 -6.53 -7.93 3.81
CA ASN A 125 -7.33 -7.43 4.93
C ASN A 125 -6.37 -6.75 5.90
N ILE A 126 -6.47 -5.43 6.03
CA ILE A 126 -5.54 -4.59 6.77
C ILE A 126 -6.27 -4.02 7.98
N ASP A 127 -5.87 -4.42 9.17
CA ASP A 127 -6.31 -3.85 10.45
C ASP A 127 -5.23 -2.92 10.98
N PHE A 128 -5.57 -1.72 11.39
CA PHE A 128 -4.62 -0.74 11.92
C PHE A 128 -5.26 0.20 12.93
N LEU A 129 -4.40 0.82 13.75
CA LEU A 129 -4.79 1.94 14.60
C LEU A 129 -4.33 3.23 13.93
N ILE A 130 -5.20 4.21 13.94
CA ILE A 130 -4.91 5.57 13.52
C ILE A 130 -5.32 6.54 14.64
N CYS A 131 -4.44 7.45 14.98
CA CYS A 131 -4.59 8.28 16.17
C CYS A 131 -4.28 9.74 15.87
N ASP A 132 -5.01 10.61 16.56
CA ASP A 132 -4.70 12.02 16.82
C ASP A 132 -4.85 12.20 18.35
N ASP A 133 -5.85 12.91 18.85
CA ASP A 133 -6.18 12.98 20.28
C ASP A 133 -6.78 11.66 20.80
N ILE A 134 -7.40 10.90 19.92
CA ILE A 134 -7.97 9.57 20.19
C ILE A 134 -7.41 8.56 19.20
N CYS A 135 -7.42 7.28 19.60
CA CYS A 135 -7.06 6.17 18.71
C CYS A 135 -8.31 5.45 18.21
N VAL A 136 -8.42 5.33 16.90
CA VAL A 136 -9.52 4.67 16.19
C VAL A 136 -9.01 3.41 15.50
N PRO A 137 -9.58 2.23 15.74
CA PRO A 137 -9.29 1.05 14.93
C PRO A 137 -10.01 1.16 13.58
N GLU A 138 -9.24 1.08 12.50
CA GLU A 138 -9.76 1.10 11.14
C GLU A 138 -9.34 -0.14 10.36
N LYS A 139 -10.06 -0.39 9.25
CA LYS A 139 -9.85 -1.55 8.39
C LYS A 139 -9.94 -1.16 6.93
N ALA A 140 -9.05 -1.73 6.14
CA ALA A 140 -9.13 -1.67 4.69
C ALA A 140 -9.15 -3.07 4.08
N PHE A 141 -9.97 -3.27 3.07
CA PHE A 141 -9.96 -4.47 2.22
C PHE A 141 -9.62 -4.09 0.81
N ILE A 142 -8.54 -4.66 0.29
CA ILE A 142 -8.09 -4.39 -1.08
C ILE A 142 -7.91 -5.72 -1.80
N LYS A 143 -8.51 -5.83 -2.99
CA LYS A 143 -8.31 -6.93 -3.92
C LYS A 143 -7.75 -6.38 -5.23
N THR A 144 -6.71 -6.99 -5.74
CA THR A 144 -6.10 -6.63 -7.02
C THR A 144 -5.63 -7.86 -7.79
N ASN A 145 -5.61 -7.73 -9.12
CA ASN A 145 -5.00 -8.71 -10.00
C ASN A 145 -3.53 -8.30 -10.25
N LEU A 146 -2.69 -9.31 -10.45
CA LEU A 146 -1.24 -9.18 -10.66
C LEU A 146 -0.87 -9.34 -12.11
#